data_1b4122e3223e6c209b989a5ec33cf2c1
#
_entry.id   1b4122e3223e6c209b989a5ec33cf2c1
#
_cell.length_a   1.000
_cell.length_b   1.000
_cell.length_c   1.000
_cell.angle_alpha   90.00
_cell.angle_beta   90.00
_cell.angle_gamma   90.00
#
_symmetry.space_group_name_H-M   'P 1'
#
loop_
_entity.id
_entity.type
_entity.pdbx_description
1 polymer ?
#
loop_
_entity_poly.entity_id
_entity_poly.type
_entity_poly.pdbx_seq_one_letter_code
_entity_poly.pdbx_strand_id
1 'polypeptide(L)'
;MIFLKKYDKIYEENKNPTLWDHHILILLWEVSHLAKTDGKIIADNRKARHDYFVIETYEAGIELFGTEVKSLRAGTCNLKDSYCDIDKGELYALGFHISPYEQGNIFNRDPLRPKKLLMHKREIMKLTGLVSREGYTLVPLSLYFKGSRVKMAVGLCKGKKLYDKRDSIAKRDADRDIEKAMKNRF
;
A
#
# COMPACT_ATOMS: atom_id res chain seq x y z
N MET A 1 -22.81 2.14 -3.35
CA MET A 1 -24.00 2.74 -4.01
C MET A 1 -24.91 3.53 -3.07
N ILE A 2 -25.03 3.20 -1.79
CA ILE A 2 -25.88 3.94 -0.81
C ILE A 2 -25.22 5.27 -0.37
N PHE A 3 -23.90 5.36 -0.28
CA PHE A 3 -23.16 6.57 0.13
C PHE A 3 -23.20 7.68 -0.93
N LEU A 4 -23.10 7.37 -2.23
CA LEU A 4 -23.19 8.35 -3.31
C LEU A 4 -24.55 9.08 -3.34
N LYS A 5 -25.66 8.37 -3.17
CA LYS A 5 -27.01 8.98 -3.12
C LYS A 5 -27.22 9.92 -1.93
N LYS A 6 -26.50 9.71 -0.83
CA LYS A 6 -26.58 10.59 0.35
C LYS A 6 -25.79 11.87 0.14
N TYR A 7 -24.74 11.85 -0.68
CA TYR A 7 -23.91 13.01 -1.02
C TYR A 7 -24.55 13.91 -2.06
N ASP A 8 -25.21 13.33 -3.08
CA ASP A 8 -25.96 14.10 -4.07
C ASP A 8 -27.03 14.97 -3.38
N LYS A 9 -27.68 14.43 -2.34
CA LYS A 9 -28.70 15.15 -1.57
C LYS A 9 -28.14 16.30 -0.71
N ILE A 10 -26.91 16.16 -0.17
CA ILE A 10 -26.23 17.22 0.61
C ILE A 10 -25.69 18.33 -0.31
N TYR A 11 -25.31 17.97 -1.54
CA TYR A 11 -24.81 18.94 -2.54
C TYR A 11 -25.94 19.81 -3.11
N GLU A 12 -27.15 19.28 -3.24
CA GLU A 12 -28.33 20.05 -3.68
C GLU A 12 -28.86 21.00 -2.60
N GLU A 13 -28.67 20.71 -1.30
CA GLU A 13 -29.15 21.55 -0.20
C GLU A 13 -28.23 22.74 0.13
N ASN A 14 -26.93 22.70 -0.21
CA ASN A 14 -25.97 23.75 0.11
C ASN A 14 -25.39 24.43 -1.13
N LYS A 15 -26.01 25.52 -1.58
CA LYS A 15 -25.61 26.28 -2.78
C LYS A 15 -24.35 27.16 -2.64
N ASN A 16 -23.62 27.12 -1.52
CA ASN A 16 -22.37 27.87 -1.32
C ASN A 16 -21.30 26.99 -0.65
N PRO A 17 -20.48 26.23 -1.41
CA PRO A 17 -19.33 25.53 -0.85
C PRO A 17 -18.26 26.53 -0.44
N THR A 18 -17.93 26.57 0.85
CA THR A 18 -16.77 27.31 1.34
C THR A 18 -15.48 26.59 0.95
N LEU A 19 -14.34 27.29 0.90
CA LEU A 19 -13.02 26.70 0.56
C LEU A 19 -12.65 25.46 1.40
N TRP A 20 -13.23 25.32 2.61
CA TRP A 20 -13.05 24.17 3.50
C TRP A 20 -13.75 22.91 2.98
N ASP A 21 -14.90 23.03 2.34
CA ASP A 21 -15.63 21.90 1.76
C ASP A 21 -14.88 21.29 0.57
N HIS A 22 -14.18 22.11 -0.20
CA HIS A 22 -13.34 21.64 -1.32
C HIS A 22 -12.14 20.79 -0.82
N HIS A 23 -11.52 21.17 0.28
CA HIS A 23 -10.42 20.40 0.89
C HIS A 23 -10.91 19.07 1.47
N ILE A 24 -12.09 19.06 2.08
CA ILE A 24 -12.72 17.85 2.61
C ILE A 24 -13.15 16.93 1.47
N LEU A 25 -13.68 17.48 0.38
CA LEU A 25 -14.04 16.70 -0.81
C LEU A 25 -12.82 16.08 -1.50
N ILE A 26 -11.70 16.80 -1.58
CA ILE A 26 -10.44 16.28 -2.10
C ILE A 26 -9.90 15.17 -1.17
N LEU A 27 -9.91 15.37 0.14
CA LEU A 27 -9.51 14.35 1.11
C LEU A 27 -10.41 13.11 1.08
N LEU A 28 -11.71 13.28 0.93
CA LEU A 28 -12.67 12.18 0.79
C LEU A 28 -12.53 11.48 -0.56
N TRP A 29 -12.21 12.21 -1.64
CA TRP A 29 -11.92 11.64 -2.95
C TRP A 29 -10.60 10.86 -2.91
N GLU A 30 -9.55 11.38 -2.26
CA GLU A 30 -8.29 10.68 -2.03
C GLU A 30 -8.45 9.44 -1.16
N VAL A 31 -9.23 9.50 -0.08
CA VAL A 31 -9.56 8.35 0.77
C VAL A 31 -10.39 7.29 0.01
N SER A 32 -11.27 7.70 -0.91
CA SER A 32 -12.05 6.77 -1.74
C SER A 32 -11.22 6.13 -2.86
N HIS A 33 -10.15 6.80 -3.29
CA HIS A 33 -9.18 6.30 -4.29
C HIS A 33 -7.96 5.59 -3.66
N LEU A 34 -7.85 5.58 -2.33
CA LEU A 34 -7.02 4.59 -1.64
C LEU A 34 -7.53 3.21 -2.06
N ALA A 35 -6.80 2.60 -3.00
CA ALA A 35 -7.16 1.42 -3.74
C ALA A 35 -7.96 0.44 -2.87
N LYS A 36 -9.28 0.37 -3.06
CA LYS A 36 -10.05 -0.79 -2.66
C LYS A 36 -9.38 -1.97 -3.34
N THR A 37 -8.58 -2.70 -2.59
CA THR A 37 -8.01 -3.96 -3.03
C THR A 37 -9.17 -4.93 -3.17
N ASP A 38 -9.79 -4.98 -4.35
CA ASP A 38 -10.88 -5.89 -4.69
C ASP A 38 -10.42 -7.36 -4.73
N GLY A 39 -9.42 -7.72 -3.93
CA GLY A 39 -8.82 -9.03 -3.92
C GLY A 39 -8.38 -9.51 -2.55
N LYS A 40 -8.19 -10.83 -2.45
CA LYS A 40 -7.66 -11.48 -1.24
C LYS A 40 -6.25 -10.94 -0.95
N ILE A 41 -6.07 -10.26 0.18
CA ILE A 41 -4.76 -9.81 0.66
C ILE A 41 -3.92 -11.05 0.99
N ILE A 42 -2.70 -11.09 0.45
CA ILE A 42 -1.71 -12.16 0.68
C ILE A 42 -0.82 -11.77 1.86
N ALA A 43 -0.29 -10.53 1.82
CA ALA A 43 0.58 -9.98 2.87
C ALA A 43 0.38 -8.48 3.01
N ASP A 44 0.53 -7.96 4.24
CA ASP A 44 0.46 -6.54 4.57
C ASP A 44 1.71 -6.13 5.35
N ASN A 45 2.34 -5.01 4.96
CA ASN A 45 3.53 -4.48 5.60
C ASN A 45 3.14 -3.47 6.70
N ARG A 46 2.75 -3.98 7.85
CA ARG A 46 2.38 -3.15 9.01
C ARG A 46 3.54 -2.29 9.50
N LYS A 47 4.80 -2.78 9.36
CA LYS A 47 6.00 -2.04 9.76
C LYS A 47 6.19 -0.80 8.89
N ALA A 48 5.95 -0.89 7.58
CA ALA A 48 6.03 0.27 6.70
C ALA A 48 5.09 1.40 7.14
N ARG A 49 3.84 1.08 7.49
CA ARG A 49 2.88 2.08 7.98
C ARG A 49 3.22 2.66 9.36
N HIS A 50 3.97 1.91 10.17
CA HIS A 50 4.48 2.41 11.44
C HIS A 50 5.65 3.36 11.23
N ASP A 51 6.59 3.03 10.33
CA ASP A 51 7.87 3.72 10.18
C ASP A 51 7.81 4.90 9.21
N TYR A 52 6.84 4.92 8.30
CA TYR A 52 6.73 5.90 7.22
C TYR A 52 5.37 6.60 7.20
N PHE A 53 5.35 7.84 6.73
CA PHE A 53 4.16 8.51 6.24
C PHE A 53 3.96 8.13 4.77
N VAL A 54 2.83 7.52 4.44
CA VAL A 54 2.45 7.21 3.07
C VAL A 54 1.84 8.45 2.44
N ILE A 55 2.47 8.99 1.40
CA ILE A 55 2.03 10.18 0.67
C ILE A 55 1.07 9.79 -0.45
N GLU A 56 1.49 8.83 -1.27
CA GLU A 56 0.72 8.35 -2.42
C GLU A 56 0.92 6.84 -2.56
N THR A 57 -0.07 6.13 -3.11
CA THR A 57 -0.01 4.67 -3.31
C THR A 57 -0.24 4.35 -4.78
N TYR A 58 0.61 3.51 -5.34
CA TYR A 58 0.57 3.05 -6.72
C TYR A 58 0.30 1.54 -6.78
N GLU A 59 -0.48 1.11 -7.77
CA GLU A 59 -0.67 -0.32 -8.06
C GLU A 59 0.34 -0.79 -9.10
N ALA A 60 1.17 -1.75 -8.75
CA ALA A 60 2.12 -2.38 -9.66
C ALA A 60 1.75 -3.84 -9.93
N GLY A 61 1.97 -4.31 -11.16
CA GLY A 61 2.09 -5.72 -11.43
C GLY A 61 3.42 -6.26 -10.89
N ILE A 62 3.59 -7.56 -10.82
CA ILE A 62 4.84 -8.18 -10.39
C ILE A 62 5.19 -9.36 -11.28
N GLU A 63 6.45 -9.44 -11.70
CA GLU A 63 6.97 -10.54 -12.49
C GLU A 63 7.39 -11.70 -11.57
N LEU A 64 6.66 -12.81 -11.66
CA LEU A 64 6.81 -13.99 -10.82
C LEU A 64 6.94 -15.26 -11.62
N PHE A 65 7.69 -16.21 -11.08
CA PHE A 65 7.73 -17.59 -11.59
C PHE A 65 6.55 -18.41 -11.04
N GLY A 66 6.21 -19.50 -11.74
CA GLY A 66 5.07 -20.34 -11.37
C GLY A 66 5.16 -20.90 -9.93
N THR A 67 6.36 -21.27 -9.47
CA THR A 67 6.61 -21.75 -8.10
C THR A 67 6.37 -20.64 -7.06
N GLU A 68 6.80 -19.41 -7.35
CA GLU A 68 6.54 -18.24 -6.48
C GLU A 68 5.04 -17.93 -6.36
N VAL A 69 4.29 -18.02 -7.47
CA VAL A 69 2.83 -17.83 -7.46
C VAL A 69 2.14 -18.90 -6.61
N LYS A 70 2.62 -20.15 -6.64
CA LYS A 70 2.09 -21.23 -5.80
C LYS A 70 2.35 -20.95 -4.32
N SER A 71 3.56 -20.50 -3.96
CA SER A 71 3.90 -20.09 -2.58
C SER A 71 3.05 -18.91 -2.11
N LEU A 72 2.80 -17.92 -2.97
CA LEU A 72 1.92 -16.80 -2.64
C LEU A 72 0.47 -17.21 -2.42
N ARG A 73 -0.03 -18.22 -3.15
CA ARG A 73 -1.36 -18.79 -2.90
C ARG A 73 -1.45 -19.48 -1.55
N ALA A 74 -0.34 -20.10 -1.10
CA ALA A 74 -0.21 -20.67 0.24
C ALA A 74 0.02 -19.60 1.34
N GLY A 75 0.23 -18.33 0.96
CA GLY A 75 0.46 -17.22 1.90
C GLY A 75 1.88 -17.19 2.48
N THR A 76 2.83 -17.92 1.90
CA THR A 76 4.20 -18.07 2.41
C THR A 76 5.13 -16.99 1.87
N CYS A 77 4.91 -15.74 2.28
CA CYS A 77 5.74 -14.60 1.91
C CYS A 77 5.88 -13.58 3.04
N ASN A 78 6.90 -12.72 2.97
CA ASN A 78 7.15 -11.68 3.95
C ASN A 78 7.61 -10.39 3.26
N LEU A 79 6.88 -9.29 3.55
CA LEU A 79 7.18 -7.94 3.07
C LEU A 79 7.99 -7.11 4.08
N LYS A 80 8.26 -7.66 5.26
CA LYS A 80 9.02 -6.94 6.29
C LYS A 80 10.43 -6.62 5.77
N ASP A 81 10.86 -5.39 6.02
CA ASP A 81 12.18 -4.88 5.63
C ASP A 81 12.43 -4.83 4.10
N SER A 82 11.38 -5.02 3.29
CA SER A 82 11.43 -4.83 1.85
C SER A 82 11.30 -3.36 1.47
N TYR A 83 11.92 -3.00 0.35
CA TYR A 83 11.84 -1.67 -0.25
C TYR A 83 11.81 -1.79 -1.78
N CYS A 84 11.45 -0.71 -2.45
CA CYS A 84 11.51 -0.67 -3.90
C CYS A 84 12.59 0.30 -4.36
N ASP A 85 13.27 -0.06 -5.44
CA ASP A 85 14.31 0.76 -6.05
C ASP A 85 14.13 0.82 -7.57
N ILE A 86 14.60 1.92 -8.17
CA ILE A 86 14.50 2.15 -9.59
C ILE A 86 15.91 2.04 -10.19
N ASP A 87 16.12 0.98 -10.96
CA ASP A 87 17.37 0.78 -11.72
C ASP A 87 17.06 0.82 -13.23
N LYS A 88 17.83 1.63 -13.97
CA LYS A 88 17.74 1.78 -15.44
C LYS A 88 16.32 2.03 -15.97
N GLY A 89 15.53 2.78 -15.20
CA GLY A 89 14.14 3.10 -15.58
C GLY A 89 13.14 1.98 -15.40
N GLU A 90 13.50 0.96 -14.63
CA GLU A 90 12.66 -0.17 -14.24
C GLU A 90 12.53 -0.19 -12.70
N LEU A 91 11.39 -0.60 -12.20
CA LEU A 91 11.12 -0.67 -10.76
C LEU A 91 11.30 -2.10 -10.25
N TYR A 92 12.00 -2.28 -9.15
CA TYR A 92 12.27 -3.57 -8.51
C TYR A 92 11.85 -3.55 -7.04
N ALA A 93 11.27 -4.66 -6.57
CA ALA A 93 11.09 -4.93 -5.16
C ALA A 93 12.28 -5.75 -4.65
N LEU A 94 12.97 -5.21 -3.64
CA LEU A 94 14.17 -5.77 -3.01
C LEU A 94 13.85 -6.18 -1.56
N GLY A 95 14.53 -7.20 -1.05
CA GLY A 95 14.28 -7.72 0.30
C GLY A 95 12.90 -8.37 0.49
N PHE A 96 12.13 -8.52 -0.57
CA PHE A 96 10.85 -9.21 -0.56
C PHE A 96 11.07 -10.72 -0.62
N HIS A 97 10.80 -11.41 0.50
CA HIS A 97 10.97 -12.84 0.64
C HIS A 97 9.72 -13.60 0.20
N ILE A 98 9.89 -14.59 -0.68
CA ILE A 98 8.89 -15.59 -1.03
C ILE A 98 9.47 -16.95 -0.73
N SER A 99 8.85 -17.72 0.17
CA SER A 99 9.35 -19.05 0.53
C SER A 99 9.36 -20.00 -0.68
N PRO A 100 10.36 -20.88 -0.80
CA PRO A 100 10.36 -21.91 -1.84
C PRO A 100 9.09 -22.76 -1.76
N TYR A 101 8.58 -23.14 -2.91
CA TYR A 101 7.45 -24.08 -2.97
C TYR A 101 7.95 -25.50 -2.70
N GLU A 102 7.37 -26.17 -1.71
CA GLU A 102 7.85 -27.50 -1.24
C GLU A 102 7.97 -28.53 -2.37
N GLN A 103 7.02 -28.52 -3.30
CA GLN A 103 7.00 -29.43 -4.45
C GLN A 103 7.71 -28.85 -5.69
N GLY A 104 8.44 -27.75 -5.54
CA GLY A 104 9.08 -27.02 -6.65
C GLY A 104 10.46 -27.54 -7.04
N ASN A 105 11.11 -28.30 -6.16
CA ASN A 105 12.46 -28.90 -6.39
C ASN A 105 13.42 -27.89 -7.07
N ILE A 106 14.00 -28.30 -8.20
CA ILE A 106 14.95 -27.51 -9.00
C ILE A 106 14.34 -26.27 -9.67
N PHE A 107 13.00 -26.16 -9.74
CA PHE A 107 12.32 -24.99 -10.32
C PHE A 107 12.14 -23.85 -9.34
N ASN A 108 12.49 -24.01 -8.08
CA ASN A 108 12.51 -22.94 -7.12
C ASN A 108 13.60 -21.92 -7.46
N ARG A 109 13.30 -20.66 -7.22
CA ARG A 109 14.24 -19.54 -7.38
C ARG A 109 14.69 -19.04 -6.01
N ASP A 110 15.75 -18.23 -6.01
CA ASP A 110 16.20 -17.55 -4.80
C ASP A 110 15.03 -16.78 -4.18
N PRO A 111 14.67 -17.06 -2.92
CA PRO A 111 13.61 -16.38 -2.19
C PRO A 111 13.74 -14.86 -2.17
N LEU A 112 14.97 -14.34 -2.13
CA LEU A 112 15.27 -12.92 -2.00
C LEU A 112 15.65 -12.24 -3.32
N ARG A 113 15.58 -12.94 -4.46
CA ARG A 113 15.89 -12.32 -5.76
C ARG A 113 15.14 -11.00 -5.94
N PRO A 114 15.71 -10.02 -6.63
CA PRO A 114 14.99 -8.82 -7.05
C PRO A 114 13.76 -9.21 -7.90
N LYS A 115 12.57 -8.69 -7.56
CA LYS A 115 11.34 -8.94 -8.32
C LYS A 115 10.98 -7.67 -9.09
N LYS A 116 10.93 -7.79 -10.42
CA LYS A 116 10.56 -6.67 -11.28
C LYS A 116 9.09 -6.32 -11.08
N LEU A 117 8.83 -5.03 -10.89
CA LEU A 117 7.49 -4.47 -10.80
C LEU A 117 7.08 -3.86 -12.13
N LEU A 118 5.86 -4.15 -12.55
CA LEU A 118 5.32 -3.75 -13.83
C LEU A 118 4.40 -2.53 -13.63
N MET A 119 4.90 -1.37 -14.04
CA MET A 119 4.19 -0.08 -14.01
C MET A 119 4.35 0.64 -15.35
N HIS A 120 3.53 1.66 -15.58
CA HIS A 120 3.71 2.52 -16.75
C HIS A 120 5.01 3.33 -16.64
N LYS A 121 5.75 3.45 -17.74
CA LYS A 121 7.03 4.21 -17.76
C LYS A 121 6.87 5.65 -17.28
N ARG A 122 5.73 6.30 -17.58
CA ARG A 122 5.43 7.66 -17.10
C ARG A 122 5.37 7.73 -15.56
N GLU A 123 4.77 6.73 -14.92
CA GLU A 123 4.69 6.65 -13.45
C GLU A 123 6.09 6.42 -12.86
N ILE A 124 6.88 5.51 -13.44
CA ILE A 124 8.26 5.25 -12.99
C ILE A 124 9.09 6.53 -13.12
N MET A 125 8.99 7.28 -14.22
CA MET A 125 9.70 8.56 -14.39
C MET A 125 9.27 9.60 -13.35
N LYS A 126 7.95 9.72 -13.05
CA LYS A 126 7.45 10.59 -11.98
C LYS A 126 8.06 10.20 -10.64
N LEU A 127 8.03 8.92 -10.30
CA LEU A 127 8.60 8.37 -9.05
C LEU A 127 10.11 8.61 -8.95
N THR A 128 10.86 8.42 -10.03
CA THR A 128 12.31 8.71 -10.08
C THR A 128 12.59 10.16 -9.70
N GLY A 129 11.80 11.10 -10.25
CA GLY A 129 11.93 12.52 -9.93
C GLY A 129 11.66 12.82 -8.45
N LEU A 130 10.61 12.25 -7.88
CA LEU A 130 10.22 12.46 -6.49
C LEU A 130 11.23 11.84 -5.50
N VAL A 131 11.71 10.63 -5.78
CA VAL A 131 12.74 9.96 -4.96
C VAL A 131 14.04 10.76 -4.97
N SER A 132 14.51 11.19 -6.16
CA SER A 132 15.79 11.88 -6.30
C SER A 132 15.80 13.30 -5.77
N ARG A 133 14.69 14.05 -5.92
CA ARG A 133 14.62 15.48 -5.57
C ARG A 133 14.14 15.74 -4.16
N GLU A 134 13.18 14.95 -3.69
CA GLU A 134 12.47 15.19 -2.42
C GLU A 134 12.83 14.18 -1.33
N GLY A 135 13.72 13.22 -1.64
CA GLY A 135 14.21 12.23 -0.69
C GLY A 135 13.10 11.27 -0.19
N TYR A 136 12.08 11.03 -1.00
CA TYR A 136 11.07 10.01 -0.71
C TYR A 136 11.64 8.60 -0.90
N THR A 137 11.02 7.64 -0.25
CA THR A 137 11.36 6.22 -0.34
C THR A 137 10.17 5.44 -0.88
N LEU A 138 10.42 4.46 -1.73
CA LEU A 138 9.39 3.56 -2.23
C LEU A 138 9.36 2.29 -1.39
N VAL A 139 8.20 1.98 -0.80
CA VAL A 139 8.05 0.84 0.11
C VAL A 139 6.85 0.00 -0.30
N PRO A 140 6.99 -1.34 -0.39
CA PRO A 140 5.86 -2.24 -0.59
C PRO A 140 4.93 -2.18 0.63
N LEU A 141 3.65 -1.86 0.41
CA LEU A 141 2.66 -1.75 1.48
C LEU A 141 1.85 -3.03 1.64
N SER A 142 1.40 -3.60 0.53
CA SER A 142 0.61 -4.84 0.56
C SER A 142 0.75 -5.60 -0.75
N LEU A 143 0.50 -6.91 -0.66
CA LEU A 143 0.45 -7.83 -1.78
C LEU A 143 -0.93 -8.50 -1.79
N TYR A 144 -1.58 -8.57 -2.95
CA TYR A 144 -2.94 -9.09 -3.08
C TYR A 144 -3.20 -9.71 -4.44
N PHE A 145 -4.25 -10.55 -4.52
CA PHE A 145 -4.74 -11.04 -5.80
C PHE A 145 -5.79 -10.09 -6.36
N LYS A 146 -5.67 -9.74 -7.64
CA LYS A 146 -6.71 -9.05 -8.42
C LYS A 146 -7.10 -9.98 -9.57
N GLY A 147 -8.20 -10.69 -9.41
CA GLY A 147 -8.52 -11.84 -10.25
C GLY A 147 -7.45 -12.93 -10.12
N SER A 148 -6.87 -13.36 -11.24
CA SER A 148 -5.79 -14.35 -11.29
C SER A 148 -4.38 -13.78 -11.14
N ARG A 149 -4.23 -12.44 -11.13
CA ARG A 149 -2.95 -11.75 -11.12
C ARG A 149 -2.56 -11.32 -9.72
N VAL A 150 -1.27 -11.40 -9.42
CA VAL A 150 -0.71 -10.83 -8.20
C VAL A 150 -0.39 -9.35 -8.45
N LYS A 151 -0.82 -8.49 -7.54
CA LYS A 151 -0.57 -7.06 -7.54
C LYS A 151 0.10 -6.63 -6.24
N MET A 152 0.92 -5.58 -6.32
CA MET A 152 1.60 -4.98 -5.20
C MET A 152 1.18 -3.51 -5.09
N ALA A 153 0.77 -3.10 -3.90
CA ALA A 153 0.61 -1.68 -3.57
C ALA A 153 1.98 -1.13 -3.16
N VAL A 154 2.51 -0.18 -3.92
CA VAL A 154 3.76 0.51 -3.66
C VAL A 154 3.45 1.89 -3.12
N GLY A 155 3.94 2.20 -1.92
CA GLY A 155 3.79 3.52 -1.30
C GLY A 155 4.98 4.42 -1.61
N LEU A 156 4.70 5.65 -2.03
CA LEU A 156 5.64 6.75 -1.98
C LEU A 156 5.62 7.29 -0.55
N CYS A 157 6.72 7.17 0.15
CA CYS A 157 6.76 7.31 1.60
C CYS A 157 7.82 8.31 2.06
N LYS A 158 7.56 8.96 3.19
CA LYS A 158 8.52 9.80 3.92
C LYS A 158 8.78 9.18 5.29
N GLY A 159 10.05 9.03 5.68
CA GLY A 159 10.41 8.47 6.98
C GLY A 159 9.88 9.30 8.14
N LYS A 160 9.29 8.66 9.14
CA LYS A 160 8.85 9.30 10.39
C LYS A 160 10.05 9.52 11.31
N LYS A 161 10.11 10.69 11.95
CA LYS A 161 11.06 10.96 13.05
C LYS A 161 10.61 10.23 14.32
N LEU A 162 11.51 10.08 15.28
CA LEU A 162 11.24 9.33 16.51
C LEU A 162 10.04 9.88 17.31
N TYR A 163 9.85 11.21 17.34
CA TYR A 163 8.72 11.81 18.01
C TYR A 163 7.39 11.53 17.27
N ASP A 164 7.37 11.58 15.92
CA ASP A 164 6.20 11.25 15.11
C ASP A 164 5.72 9.81 15.35
N LYS A 165 6.69 8.89 15.57
CA LYS A 165 6.38 7.48 15.87
C LYS A 165 5.68 7.35 17.22
N ARG A 166 6.11 8.10 18.25
CA ARG A 166 5.50 8.11 19.59
C ARG A 166 4.06 8.64 19.52
N ASP A 167 3.84 9.74 18.82
CA ASP A 167 2.51 10.34 18.65
C ASP A 167 1.57 9.41 17.90
N SER A 168 2.09 8.73 16.86
CA SER A 168 1.32 7.74 16.09
C SER A 168 0.93 6.51 16.93
N ILE A 169 1.75 6.10 17.90
CA ILE A 169 1.45 5.01 18.84
C ILE A 169 0.40 5.48 19.82
N ALA A 170 0.61 6.62 20.48
CA ALA A 170 -0.33 7.18 21.47
C ALA A 170 -1.73 7.36 20.88
N LYS A 171 -1.83 7.91 19.66
CA LYS A 171 -3.12 8.04 18.97
C LYS A 171 -3.80 6.69 18.73
N ARG A 172 -3.07 5.70 18.26
CA ARG A 172 -3.62 4.35 18.00
C ARG A 172 -4.08 3.65 19.27
N ASP A 173 -3.37 3.84 20.38
CA ASP A 173 -3.75 3.25 21.67
C ASP A 173 -5.00 3.94 22.22
N ALA A 174 -5.09 5.26 22.12
CA ALA A 174 -6.31 6.01 22.46
C ALA A 174 -7.53 5.56 21.62
N ASP A 175 -7.36 5.38 20.30
CA ASP A 175 -8.43 4.91 19.42
C ASP A 175 -8.91 3.50 19.82
N ARG A 176 -7.98 2.60 20.19
CA ARG A 176 -8.32 1.25 20.68
C ARG A 176 -9.09 1.28 21.99
N ASP A 177 -8.71 2.16 22.91
CA ASP A 177 -9.37 2.26 24.21
C ASP A 177 -10.78 2.84 24.06
N ILE A 178 -10.98 3.79 23.14
CA ILE A 178 -12.31 4.28 22.76
C ILE A 178 -13.16 3.15 22.16
N GLU A 179 -12.60 2.36 21.23
CA GLU A 179 -13.31 1.22 20.62
C GLU A 179 -13.71 0.16 21.65
N LYS A 180 -12.82 -0.16 22.61
CA LYS A 180 -13.14 -1.08 23.72
C LYS A 180 -14.24 -0.53 24.62
N ALA A 181 -14.17 0.76 24.97
CA ALA A 181 -15.18 1.40 25.79
C ALA A 181 -16.55 1.42 25.13
N MET A 182 -16.60 1.61 23.79
CA MET A 182 -17.85 1.51 23.03
C MET A 182 -18.43 0.10 23.00
N LYS A 183 -17.58 -0.92 22.79
CA LYS A 183 -18.02 -2.33 22.80
C LYS A 183 -18.56 -2.81 24.15
N ASN A 184 -18.03 -2.26 25.25
CA ASN A 184 -18.47 -2.64 26.59
C ASN A 184 -19.77 -1.94 27.04
N ARG A 185 -20.32 -1.02 26.25
CA ARG A 185 -21.58 -0.30 26.53
C ARG A 185 -22.82 -0.96 25.89
N PHE A 186 -22.61 -2.00 25.08
CA PHE A 186 -23.66 -2.83 24.46
C PHE A 186 -23.52 -4.29 24.90
#